data_fcd54b09ae41e3e53556b5831c04ff09
#
_entry.id   fcd54b09ae41e3e53556b5831c04ff09
#
_cell.length_a   1.000
_cell.length_b   1.000
_cell.length_c   1.000
_cell.angle_alpha   90.00
_cell.angle_beta   90.00
_cell.angle_gamma   90.00
#
_symmetry.space_group_name_H-M   'P 1'
#
loop_
_entity.id
_entity.type
_entity.pdbx_description
1 polymer ?
#
loop_
_entity_poly.entity_id
_entity_poly.type
_entity_poly.pdbx_seq_one_letter_code
_entity_poly.pdbx_strand_id
1 'polypeptide(L)'
;MQVRGRVVVLGLVLVLVAAGLWQFRSSSSCSSTFSSSSGDSAPSIRLRTIDPVRSVQTQDEKLVVYELSILNSGETPVNVQQVDTTSGENLLASHAGSDLCERVSQPSSQIDPESDPTTLIEPGAELLVFIWLPLPTDLPNQSLTHLVTLQSAGKETEFEELLVVPIEDEDPVVLGPPLRGDNWLAANNTDESPHSRNIEVFDDTVRIPMRYAMDFLRKGPNGDFFVGDESDNAAHHAYGEEILAVADGTIAMAIDGVPENVPGSRPPSPVPLDMRCGNCVILDIGDDRFVTYAHLIPASLTVRVGDQVKKGDVLGRVGNSGASSGPHLHFHVSQIFDTQNASGLNGSALPFVFESFELLDDKGSSTDVRTLAIPMNDALIAFP
;
A
#
# COMPACT_ATOMS: atom_id res chain seq x y z
N MET A 1 -23.20 45.95 32.81
CA MET A 1 -23.50 44.51 32.74
C MET A 1 -22.75 43.99 31.52
N GLN A 2 -21.50 43.53 31.72
CA GLN A 2 -20.62 43.07 30.65
C GLN A 2 -20.77 41.56 30.53
N VAL A 3 -21.20 41.12 29.36
CA VAL A 3 -21.22 39.68 28.99
C VAL A 3 -19.85 39.33 28.42
N ARG A 4 -19.08 38.50 29.16
CA ARG A 4 -17.83 37.93 28.68
C ARG A 4 -18.14 36.71 27.83
N GLY A 5 -17.95 36.83 26.52
CA GLY A 5 -17.92 35.69 25.59
C GLY A 5 -16.70 34.80 25.86
N ARG A 6 -16.93 33.52 26.15
CA ARG A 6 -15.88 32.48 26.13
C ARG A 6 -15.64 32.08 24.68
N VAL A 7 -14.46 32.38 24.20
CA VAL A 7 -13.94 31.80 22.96
C VAL A 7 -13.50 30.36 23.27
N VAL A 8 -14.22 29.39 22.73
CA VAL A 8 -13.79 27.99 22.71
C VAL A 8 -12.85 27.86 21.54
N VAL A 9 -11.56 27.75 21.83
CA VAL A 9 -10.55 27.36 20.84
C VAL A 9 -10.70 25.85 20.67
N LEU A 10 -11.34 25.42 19.58
CA LEU A 10 -11.24 24.02 19.11
C LEU A 10 -9.79 23.82 18.64
N GLY A 11 -9.00 23.17 19.47
CA GLY A 11 -7.71 22.66 19.06
C GLY A 11 -7.93 21.50 18.09
N LEU A 12 -7.65 21.73 16.79
CA LEU A 12 -7.49 20.66 15.80
C LEU A 12 -6.21 19.93 16.19
N VAL A 13 -6.33 18.82 16.91
CA VAL A 13 -5.22 17.90 17.14
C VAL A 13 -5.07 17.08 15.85
N LEU A 14 -4.12 17.49 15.00
CA LEU A 14 -3.65 16.66 13.89
C LEU A 14 -2.91 15.46 14.53
N VAL A 15 -3.57 14.32 14.61
CA VAL A 15 -2.90 13.05 14.88
C VAL A 15 -2.10 12.69 13.64
N LEU A 16 -0.82 13.04 13.64
CA LEU A 16 0.14 12.54 12.66
C LEU A 16 0.39 11.06 12.95
N VAL A 17 -0.48 10.18 12.46
CA VAL A 17 -0.10 8.78 12.24
C VAL A 17 1.04 8.83 11.25
N ALA A 18 2.26 8.60 11.72
CA ALA A 18 3.45 8.59 10.88
C ALA A 18 3.54 7.28 10.08
N ALA A 19 2.59 7.03 9.22
CA ALA A 19 2.88 6.45 7.93
C ALA A 19 3.87 7.42 7.28
N GLY A 20 5.01 6.96 6.79
CA GLY A 20 6.12 7.79 6.35
C GLY A 20 5.65 9.10 5.73
N LEU A 21 6.02 10.22 6.34
CA LEU A 21 5.61 11.54 5.87
C LEU A 21 6.09 11.75 4.44
N TRP A 22 5.26 11.39 3.47
CA TRP A 22 5.15 12.19 2.29
C TRP A 22 4.48 13.48 2.75
N GLN A 23 5.29 14.48 3.11
CA GLN A 23 4.79 15.85 3.16
C GLN A 23 4.20 16.11 1.78
N PHE A 24 2.89 16.34 1.71
CA PHE A 24 2.30 17.02 0.57
C PHE A 24 3.07 18.33 0.41
N ARG A 25 4.08 18.31 -0.44
CA ARG A 25 4.74 19.53 -0.91
C ARG A 25 3.70 20.23 -1.78
N SER A 26 3.21 21.37 -1.32
CA SER A 26 2.43 22.28 -2.15
C SER A 26 3.16 22.52 -3.46
N SER A 27 2.52 22.13 -4.59
CA SER A 27 2.89 22.47 -5.98
C SER A 27 4.38 22.34 -6.33
N SER A 28 4.95 21.14 -6.26
CA SER A 28 6.19 20.84 -6.97
C SER A 28 5.87 20.74 -8.47
N SER A 29 6.36 21.69 -9.26
CA SER A 29 6.38 21.54 -10.71
C SER A 29 7.29 20.37 -11.03
N CYS A 30 6.78 19.38 -11.77
CA CYS A 30 7.58 18.28 -12.30
C CYS A 30 8.80 18.85 -13.00
N SER A 31 10.01 18.40 -12.62
CA SER A 31 11.23 18.82 -13.31
C SER A 31 11.25 18.20 -14.71
N SER A 32 11.08 19.02 -15.74
CA SER A 32 11.11 18.63 -17.16
C SER A 32 12.30 19.24 -17.91
N THR A 33 13.37 19.64 -17.20
CA THR A 33 14.53 20.29 -17.84
C THR A 33 15.42 19.25 -18.49
N PHE A 34 15.43 19.24 -19.83
CA PHE A 34 16.38 18.47 -20.64
C PHE A 34 17.78 19.06 -20.55
N SER A 35 18.79 18.25 -20.26
CA SER A 35 20.16 18.56 -20.64
C SER A 35 20.30 18.33 -22.16
N SER A 36 20.81 19.31 -22.87
CA SER A 36 20.92 19.29 -24.35
C SER A 36 21.86 18.17 -24.83
N SER A 37 21.35 17.02 -25.21
CA SER A 37 22.05 16.01 -25.98
C SER A 37 21.33 15.79 -27.32
N SER A 38 21.94 16.19 -28.43
CA SER A 38 21.43 15.98 -29.78
C SER A 38 21.80 14.59 -30.29
N GLY A 39 21.05 13.58 -29.91
CA GLY A 39 21.11 12.27 -30.54
C GLY A 39 20.01 12.12 -31.60
N ASP A 40 20.35 11.66 -32.79
CA ASP A 40 19.42 11.48 -33.93
C ASP A 40 18.76 10.07 -33.94
N SER A 41 19.00 9.26 -32.89
CA SER A 41 18.41 7.94 -32.75
C SER A 41 16.92 7.99 -32.39
N ALA A 42 16.14 7.07 -32.99
CA ALA A 42 14.74 6.92 -32.65
C ALA A 42 14.59 6.48 -31.19
N PRO A 43 13.58 7.00 -30.45
CA PRO A 43 13.30 6.52 -29.11
C PRO A 43 12.92 5.03 -29.13
N SER A 44 13.31 4.31 -28.11
CA SER A 44 12.97 2.89 -27.94
C SER A 44 12.38 2.71 -26.55
N ILE A 45 11.05 2.61 -26.48
CA ILE A 45 10.30 2.49 -25.22
C ILE A 45 9.74 1.08 -25.11
N ARG A 46 9.78 0.54 -23.88
CA ARG A 46 9.10 -0.72 -23.56
C ARG A 46 8.10 -0.47 -22.44
N LEU A 47 6.87 -0.87 -22.70
CA LEU A 47 5.78 -0.81 -21.73
C LEU A 47 5.49 -2.23 -21.19
N ARG A 48 5.25 -2.34 -19.89
CA ARG A 48 4.77 -3.55 -19.23
C ARG A 48 4.07 -3.20 -17.93
N THR A 49 3.38 -4.15 -17.32
CA THR A 49 2.99 -4.08 -15.91
C THR A 49 4.02 -4.81 -15.05
N ILE A 50 4.16 -4.41 -13.79
CA ILE A 50 5.09 -5.07 -12.84
C ILE A 50 4.59 -6.47 -12.50
N ASP A 51 3.31 -6.58 -12.16
CA ASP A 51 2.61 -7.83 -11.88
C ASP A 51 1.38 -7.96 -12.80
N PRO A 52 0.77 -9.15 -12.90
CA PRO A 52 -0.53 -9.31 -13.52
C PRO A 52 -1.57 -8.39 -12.89
N VAL A 53 -2.41 -7.75 -13.72
CA VAL A 53 -3.44 -6.85 -13.24
C VAL A 53 -4.63 -7.66 -12.72
N ARG A 54 -4.89 -7.54 -11.41
CA ARG A 54 -6.00 -8.19 -10.72
C ARG A 54 -6.91 -7.16 -10.11
N SER A 55 -8.18 -7.47 -10.08
CA SER A 55 -9.17 -6.61 -9.42
C SER A 55 -9.42 -7.07 -7.99
N VAL A 56 -9.78 -6.14 -7.14
CA VAL A 56 -10.23 -6.39 -5.77
C VAL A 56 -11.61 -5.77 -5.55
N GLN A 57 -12.49 -6.48 -4.84
CA GLN A 57 -13.76 -5.94 -4.42
C GLN A 57 -13.56 -5.13 -3.14
N THR A 58 -13.79 -3.85 -3.21
CA THR A 58 -13.84 -2.97 -2.03
C THR A 58 -15.26 -2.93 -1.46
N GLN A 59 -15.42 -2.24 -0.35
CA GLN A 59 -16.75 -2.03 0.26
C GLN A 59 -17.75 -1.38 -0.68
N ASP A 60 -17.29 -0.57 -1.64
CA ASP A 60 -18.15 0.27 -2.47
C ASP A 60 -18.12 -0.12 -3.96
N GLU A 61 -16.96 -0.58 -4.47
CA GLU A 61 -16.74 -0.80 -5.90
C GLU A 61 -15.65 -1.85 -6.17
N LYS A 62 -15.49 -2.24 -7.41
CA LYS A 62 -14.37 -3.07 -7.88
C LYS A 62 -13.24 -2.18 -8.35
N LEU A 63 -12.02 -2.44 -7.87
CA LEU A 63 -10.85 -1.61 -8.10
C LEU A 63 -9.72 -2.44 -8.71
N VAL A 64 -8.92 -1.86 -9.60
CA VAL A 64 -7.59 -2.36 -9.97
C VAL A 64 -6.51 -1.44 -9.44
N VAL A 65 -5.44 -2.04 -8.89
CA VAL A 65 -4.26 -1.35 -8.39
C VAL A 65 -3.03 -2.03 -8.99
N TYR A 66 -2.25 -1.29 -9.78
CA TYR A 66 -1.05 -1.82 -10.44
C TYR A 66 -0.12 -0.70 -10.91
N GLU A 67 1.03 -1.06 -11.43
CA GLU A 67 2.03 -0.14 -11.94
C GLU A 67 2.28 -0.40 -13.43
N LEU A 68 2.20 0.67 -14.22
CA LEU A 68 2.69 0.70 -15.59
C LEU A 68 4.18 1.06 -15.56
N SER A 69 5.02 0.18 -16.06
CA SER A 69 6.46 0.38 -16.21
C SER A 69 6.76 0.89 -17.62
N ILE A 70 7.52 1.97 -17.69
CA ILE A 70 7.97 2.64 -18.91
C ILE A 70 9.50 2.62 -18.90
N LEU A 71 10.11 1.72 -19.66
CA LEU A 71 11.57 1.60 -19.77
C LEU A 71 12.06 2.33 -21.04
N ASN A 72 12.96 3.30 -20.87
CA ASN A 72 13.67 3.91 -21.99
C ASN A 72 14.89 3.05 -22.36
N SER A 73 14.76 2.18 -23.35
CA SER A 73 15.86 1.40 -23.89
C SER A 73 16.60 2.08 -25.06
N GLY A 74 16.25 3.33 -25.38
CA GLY A 74 16.91 4.17 -26.38
C GLY A 74 18.14 4.89 -25.83
N GLU A 75 18.72 5.76 -26.64
CA GLU A 75 19.93 6.52 -26.32
C GLU A 75 19.62 8.00 -25.96
N THR A 76 18.38 8.44 -26.13
CA THR A 76 17.96 9.82 -25.91
C THR A 76 16.97 9.88 -24.74
N PRO A 77 17.10 10.82 -23.78
CA PRO A 77 16.11 11.00 -22.72
C PRO A 77 14.71 11.27 -23.28
N VAL A 78 13.70 10.75 -22.63
CA VAL A 78 12.28 10.96 -22.99
C VAL A 78 11.50 11.46 -21.79
N ASN A 79 10.52 12.32 -22.05
CA ASN A 79 9.61 12.81 -21.04
C ASN A 79 8.20 12.25 -21.26
N VAL A 80 7.58 11.70 -20.23
CA VAL A 80 6.19 11.25 -20.29
C VAL A 80 5.29 12.48 -20.11
N GLN A 81 4.43 12.74 -21.09
CA GLN A 81 3.52 13.90 -21.10
C GLN A 81 2.15 13.53 -20.57
N GLN A 82 1.66 12.32 -20.94
CA GLN A 82 0.32 11.88 -20.60
C GLN A 82 0.24 10.34 -20.62
N VAL A 83 -0.62 9.80 -19.76
CA VAL A 83 -1.01 8.39 -19.75
C VAL A 83 -2.53 8.32 -19.73
N ASP A 84 -3.12 7.84 -20.83
CA ASP A 84 -4.54 7.57 -20.93
C ASP A 84 -4.82 6.09 -20.73
N THR A 85 -5.83 5.76 -19.93
CA THR A 85 -6.30 4.40 -19.70
C THR A 85 -7.70 4.25 -20.19
N THR A 86 -7.93 3.32 -21.12
CA THR A 86 -9.24 3.05 -21.72
C THR A 86 -9.64 1.59 -21.55
N SER A 87 -10.96 1.32 -21.67
CA SER A 87 -11.50 -0.02 -21.91
C SER A 87 -12.43 0.05 -23.13
N GLY A 88 -12.03 -0.59 -24.23
CA GLY A 88 -12.66 -0.35 -25.52
C GLY A 88 -12.55 1.12 -25.92
N GLU A 89 -13.69 1.75 -26.21
CA GLU A 89 -13.78 3.18 -26.57
C GLU A 89 -13.94 4.11 -25.34
N ASN A 90 -14.10 3.56 -24.14
CA ASN A 90 -14.35 4.33 -22.93
C ASN A 90 -13.03 4.78 -22.28
N LEU A 91 -12.81 6.09 -22.17
CA LEU A 91 -11.73 6.65 -21.36
C LEU A 91 -12.10 6.48 -19.87
N LEU A 92 -11.25 5.78 -19.12
CA LEU A 92 -11.43 5.53 -17.69
C LEU A 92 -10.61 6.51 -16.84
N ALA A 93 -9.39 6.83 -17.28
CA ALA A 93 -8.50 7.79 -16.61
C ALA A 93 -7.58 8.47 -17.63
N SER A 94 -7.16 9.69 -17.29
CA SER A 94 -6.15 10.46 -18.04
C SER A 94 -5.27 11.21 -17.05
N HIS A 95 -3.99 10.91 -17.04
CA HIS A 95 -3.00 11.48 -16.12
C HIS A 95 -1.99 12.31 -16.90
N ALA A 96 -1.87 13.61 -16.57
CA ALA A 96 -0.94 14.55 -17.21
C ALA A 96 -0.50 15.63 -16.24
N GLY A 97 0.61 16.32 -16.52
CA GLY A 97 1.10 17.45 -15.74
C GLY A 97 1.36 17.08 -14.27
N SER A 98 0.84 17.87 -13.33
CA SER A 98 1.03 17.65 -11.88
C SER A 98 0.39 16.36 -11.39
N ASP A 99 -0.77 15.96 -11.90
CA ASP A 99 -1.42 14.69 -11.51
C ASP A 99 -0.55 13.48 -11.89
N LEU A 100 0.00 13.47 -13.11
CA LEU A 100 0.95 12.42 -13.52
C LEU A 100 2.20 12.44 -12.63
N CYS A 101 2.73 13.62 -12.30
CA CYS A 101 3.91 13.77 -11.48
C CYS A 101 3.76 13.17 -10.08
N GLU A 102 2.59 13.31 -9.50
CA GLU A 102 2.27 12.72 -8.18
C GLU A 102 2.14 11.19 -8.23
N ARG A 103 1.98 10.61 -9.42
CA ARG A 103 1.76 9.17 -9.66
C ARG A 103 3.00 8.42 -10.12
N VAL A 104 4.16 9.08 -10.25
CA VAL A 104 5.35 8.43 -10.79
C VAL A 104 6.42 8.19 -9.73
N SER A 105 7.22 7.15 -9.97
CA SER A 105 8.44 6.89 -9.23
C SER A 105 9.45 6.16 -10.13
N GLN A 106 10.73 6.33 -9.84
CA GLN A 106 11.79 5.59 -10.53
C GLN A 106 12.34 4.50 -9.61
N PRO A 107 12.27 3.22 -9.99
CA PRO A 107 12.82 2.12 -9.20
C PRO A 107 14.34 2.10 -9.35
N SER A 108 15.04 2.82 -8.49
CA SER A 108 16.50 2.85 -8.49
C SER A 108 17.03 2.80 -7.07
N SER A 109 18.01 1.90 -6.83
CA SER A 109 18.79 1.88 -5.60
C SER A 109 19.70 3.12 -5.45
N GLN A 110 19.73 4.01 -6.44
CA GLN A 110 20.61 5.19 -6.50
C GLN A 110 19.85 6.53 -6.46
N ILE A 111 18.50 6.52 -6.42
CA ILE A 111 17.74 7.76 -6.32
C ILE A 111 17.69 8.20 -4.87
N ASP A 112 18.07 9.45 -4.65
CA ASP A 112 17.87 10.13 -3.37
C ASP A 112 16.36 10.17 -3.07
N PRO A 113 15.90 9.59 -1.94
CA PRO A 113 14.48 9.64 -1.56
C PRO A 113 13.93 11.07 -1.42
N GLU A 114 14.82 12.06 -1.32
CA GLU A 114 14.47 13.49 -1.25
C GLU A 114 14.41 14.16 -2.63
N SER A 115 14.72 13.44 -3.74
CA SER A 115 14.62 14.01 -5.07
C SER A 115 13.16 14.31 -5.44
N ASP A 116 12.95 15.42 -6.14
CA ASP A 116 11.63 15.79 -6.66
C ASP A 116 11.20 14.74 -7.72
N PRO A 117 9.90 14.36 -7.74
CA PRO A 117 9.39 13.45 -8.76
C PRO A 117 9.60 14.04 -10.16
N THR A 118 9.94 13.19 -11.11
CA THR A 118 10.19 13.59 -12.50
C THR A 118 9.54 12.61 -13.46
N THR A 119 9.00 13.13 -14.56
CA THR A 119 8.50 12.34 -15.69
C THR A 119 9.57 12.09 -16.76
N LEU A 120 10.80 12.60 -16.53
CA LEU A 120 11.95 12.39 -17.41
C LEU A 120 12.55 11.01 -17.18
N ILE A 121 12.76 10.25 -18.26
CA ILE A 121 13.36 8.92 -18.25
C ILE A 121 14.68 8.97 -19.03
N GLU A 122 15.78 8.88 -18.32
CA GLU A 122 17.12 8.81 -18.92
C GLU A 122 17.32 7.49 -19.69
N PRO A 123 18.28 7.41 -20.63
CA PRO A 123 18.65 6.17 -21.29
C PRO A 123 18.95 5.02 -20.30
N GLY A 124 18.29 3.89 -20.48
CA GLY A 124 18.40 2.73 -19.60
C GLY A 124 17.61 2.82 -18.30
N ALA A 125 16.95 3.96 -18.02
CA ALA A 125 16.13 4.14 -16.81
C ALA A 125 14.70 3.65 -17.03
N GLU A 126 14.03 3.34 -15.91
CA GLU A 126 12.64 2.90 -15.83
C GLU A 126 11.84 3.90 -14.99
N LEU A 127 10.60 4.20 -15.42
CA LEU A 127 9.63 4.98 -14.69
C LEU A 127 8.42 4.11 -14.39
N LEU A 128 7.95 4.09 -13.16
CA LEU A 128 6.68 3.48 -12.78
C LEU A 128 5.60 4.55 -12.69
N VAL A 129 4.44 4.27 -13.28
CA VAL A 129 3.22 5.05 -13.12
C VAL A 129 2.25 4.21 -12.30
N PHE A 130 1.89 4.69 -11.12
CA PHE A 130 0.93 4.02 -10.24
C PHE A 130 -0.49 4.30 -10.72
N ILE A 131 -1.27 3.23 -10.90
CA ILE A 131 -2.64 3.27 -11.39
C ILE A 131 -3.58 2.73 -10.31
N TRP A 132 -4.53 3.55 -9.88
CA TRP A 132 -5.69 3.17 -9.07
C TRP A 132 -6.93 3.50 -9.87
N LEU A 133 -7.70 2.50 -10.23
CA LEU A 133 -8.80 2.68 -11.16
C LEU A 133 -10.03 1.91 -10.72
N PRO A 134 -11.12 2.62 -10.36
CA PRO A 134 -12.43 2.03 -10.21
C PRO A 134 -12.89 1.42 -11.53
N LEU A 135 -13.38 0.17 -11.50
CA LEU A 135 -13.87 -0.51 -12.69
C LEU A 135 -15.38 -0.30 -12.81
N PRO A 136 -15.86 0.11 -14.00
CA PRO A 136 -17.28 0.08 -14.29
C PRO A 136 -17.87 -1.34 -14.13
N THR A 137 -19.10 -1.43 -13.65
CA THR A 137 -19.80 -2.72 -13.46
C THR A 137 -20.06 -3.46 -14.77
N ASP A 138 -20.07 -2.74 -15.89
CA ASP A 138 -20.33 -3.21 -17.24
C ASP A 138 -19.09 -3.08 -18.14
N LEU A 139 -17.90 -3.39 -17.61
CA LEU A 139 -16.65 -3.31 -18.37
C LEU A 139 -16.74 -4.15 -19.67
N PRO A 140 -16.71 -3.53 -20.86
CA PRO A 140 -16.99 -4.22 -22.11
C PRO A 140 -15.93 -5.27 -22.48
N ASN A 141 -14.71 -5.09 -22.00
CA ASN A 141 -13.60 -6.02 -22.18
C ASN A 141 -12.90 -6.21 -20.85
N GLN A 142 -12.46 -7.44 -20.56
CA GLN A 142 -11.60 -7.70 -19.40
C GLN A 142 -10.14 -7.30 -19.71
N SER A 143 -9.97 -6.13 -20.31
CA SER A 143 -8.67 -5.57 -20.64
C SER A 143 -8.66 -4.04 -20.58
N LEU A 144 -7.53 -3.51 -20.22
CA LEU A 144 -7.22 -2.08 -20.23
C LEU A 144 -6.24 -1.79 -21.37
N THR A 145 -6.37 -0.63 -21.97
CA THR A 145 -5.41 -0.12 -22.96
C THR A 145 -4.81 1.16 -22.44
N HIS A 146 -3.47 1.21 -22.37
CA HIS A 146 -2.72 2.42 -22.06
C HIS A 146 -2.17 3.03 -23.31
N LEU A 147 -2.47 4.31 -23.50
CA LEU A 147 -1.82 5.16 -24.49
C LEU A 147 -0.88 6.11 -23.74
N VAL A 148 0.41 5.97 -23.98
CA VAL A 148 1.44 6.78 -23.34
C VAL A 148 1.96 7.78 -24.35
N THR A 149 1.76 9.07 -24.11
CA THR A 149 2.29 10.18 -24.93
C THR A 149 3.65 10.60 -24.36
N LEU A 150 4.66 10.61 -25.23
CA LEU A 150 6.05 10.86 -24.88
C LEU A 150 6.66 11.93 -25.78
N GLN A 151 7.67 12.64 -25.25
CA GLN A 151 8.46 13.61 -25.99
C GLN A 151 9.95 13.33 -25.81
N SER A 152 10.70 13.21 -26.92
CA SER A 152 12.16 13.06 -26.86
C SER A 152 12.84 14.41 -26.57
N ALA A 153 13.94 14.36 -25.83
CA ALA A 153 14.75 15.54 -25.56
C ALA A 153 15.18 16.25 -26.85
N GLY A 154 15.02 17.57 -26.87
CA GLY A 154 15.38 18.41 -28.01
C GLY A 154 14.46 18.31 -29.23
N LYS A 155 13.34 17.60 -29.16
CA LYS A 155 12.31 17.54 -30.21
C LYS A 155 11.02 18.15 -29.72
N GLU A 156 10.31 18.89 -30.59
CA GLU A 156 8.97 19.44 -30.27
C GLU A 156 7.84 18.42 -30.53
N THR A 157 8.12 17.38 -31.33
CA THR A 157 7.12 16.38 -31.70
C THR A 157 6.97 15.30 -30.64
N GLU A 158 5.74 15.03 -30.27
CA GLU A 158 5.33 13.91 -29.44
C GLU A 158 5.21 12.64 -30.27
N PHE A 159 5.31 11.49 -29.58
CA PHE A 159 5.01 10.17 -30.14
C PHE A 159 4.26 9.36 -29.08
N GLU A 160 3.62 8.30 -29.52
CA GLU A 160 2.74 7.50 -28.66
C GLU A 160 3.20 6.05 -28.64
N GLU A 161 3.06 5.41 -27.47
CA GLU A 161 3.25 3.98 -27.27
C GLU A 161 2.00 3.39 -26.63
N LEU A 162 1.66 2.17 -27.02
CA LEU A 162 0.43 1.51 -26.60
C LEU A 162 0.71 0.17 -25.94
N LEU A 163 0.01 -0.09 -24.83
CA LEU A 163 0.01 -1.37 -24.14
C LEU A 163 -1.43 -1.82 -23.87
N VAL A 164 -1.76 -3.05 -24.24
CA VAL A 164 -3.01 -3.71 -23.85
C VAL A 164 -2.71 -4.71 -22.74
N VAL A 165 -3.41 -4.56 -21.61
CA VAL A 165 -3.23 -5.36 -20.41
C VAL A 165 -4.52 -6.11 -20.08
N PRO A 166 -4.52 -7.46 -20.02
CA PRO A 166 -5.67 -8.19 -19.55
C PRO A 166 -5.86 -7.97 -18.04
N ILE A 167 -7.10 -7.92 -17.59
CA ILE A 167 -7.45 -8.05 -16.17
C ILE A 167 -7.65 -9.53 -15.92
N GLU A 168 -6.84 -10.11 -15.04
CA GLU A 168 -6.96 -11.52 -14.66
C GLU A 168 -8.22 -11.72 -13.82
N ASP A 169 -9.06 -12.67 -14.26
CA ASP A 169 -10.29 -13.08 -13.59
C ASP A 169 -9.98 -14.27 -12.66
N GLU A 170 -9.25 -13.98 -11.58
CA GLU A 170 -8.97 -14.94 -10.52
C GLU A 170 -9.88 -14.67 -9.32
N ASP A 171 -10.34 -15.74 -8.68
CA ASP A 171 -11.07 -15.63 -7.42
C ASP A 171 -10.15 -15.01 -6.35
N PRO A 172 -10.62 -13.99 -5.63
CA PRO A 172 -9.83 -13.37 -4.57
C PRO A 172 -9.55 -14.35 -3.44
N VAL A 173 -8.45 -14.14 -2.73
CA VAL A 173 -8.18 -14.88 -1.48
C VAL A 173 -9.22 -14.47 -0.43
N VAL A 174 -10.06 -15.42 0.00
CA VAL A 174 -11.09 -15.14 1.01
C VAL A 174 -10.56 -15.46 2.40
N LEU A 175 -10.60 -14.48 3.29
CA LEU A 175 -10.00 -14.54 4.62
C LEU A 175 -11.03 -14.29 5.73
N GLY A 176 -10.86 -14.96 6.84
CA GLY A 176 -11.55 -14.61 8.09
C GLY A 176 -11.00 -13.30 8.68
N PRO A 177 -11.57 -12.86 9.82
CA PRO A 177 -11.12 -11.65 10.50
C PRO A 177 -9.74 -11.84 11.14
N PRO A 178 -8.79 -10.87 10.97
CA PRO A 178 -7.51 -10.91 11.66
C PRO A 178 -7.58 -10.43 13.12
N LEU A 179 -8.69 -9.77 13.48
CA LEU A 179 -8.95 -9.14 14.78
C LEU A 179 -10.40 -9.35 15.18
N ARG A 180 -10.77 -9.01 16.42
CA ARG A 180 -12.16 -9.07 16.93
C ARG A 180 -12.63 -7.71 17.40
N GLY A 181 -13.96 -7.54 17.42
CA GLY A 181 -14.61 -6.38 18.00
C GLY A 181 -14.66 -5.16 17.11
N ASP A 182 -14.97 -4.04 17.68
CA ASP A 182 -15.34 -2.81 17.02
C ASP A 182 -14.25 -1.73 17.01
N ASN A 183 -14.54 -0.66 16.29
CA ASN A 183 -13.75 0.57 16.20
C ASN A 183 -12.35 0.40 15.58
N TRP A 184 -12.16 -0.60 14.72
CA TRP A 184 -10.96 -0.73 13.93
C TRP A 184 -10.98 0.23 12.75
N LEU A 185 -9.96 1.08 12.64
CA LEU A 185 -9.74 1.95 11.49
C LEU A 185 -8.86 1.20 10.49
N ALA A 186 -9.39 0.94 9.29
CA ALA A 186 -8.60 0.44 8.17
C ALA A 186 -7.84 1.62 7.54
N ALA A 187 -6.52 1.58 7.55
CA ALA A 187 -5.66 2.64 7.05
C ALA A 187 -4.62 2.10 6.08
N ASN A 188 -4.01 2.99 5.30
CA ASN A 188 -2.89 2.67 4.39
C ASN A 188 -3.18 1.50 3.44
N ASN A 189 -4.42 1.36 2.97
CA ASN A 189 -4.81 0.26 2.09
C ASN A 189 -4.75 0.64 0.59
N THR A 190 -5.62 0.10 -0.24
CA THR A 190 -5.57 0.10 -1.72
C THR A 190 -5.73 1.45 -2.42
N ASP A 191 -5.85 2.55 -1.72
CA ASP A 191 -5.77 3.88 -2.32
C ASP A 191 -4.31 4.36 -2.42
N GLU A 192 -4.07 5.62 -2.73
CA GLU A 192 -2.73 6.23 -2.91
C GLU A 192 -1.89 6.22 -1.62
N SER A 193 -1.83 5.07 -0.96
CA SER A 193 -1.17 4.88 0.32
C SER A 193 0.34 4.68 0.17
N PRO A 194 1.12 4.90 1.25
CA PRO A 194 2.54 4.55 1.27
C PRO A 194 2.82 3.07 0.99
N HIS A 195 1.90 2.17 1.36
CA HIS A 195 2.05 0.73 1.11
C HIS A 195 1.95 0.39 -0.38
N SER A 196 0.93 0.92 -1.07
CA SER A 196 0.73 0.68 -2.50
C SER A 196 1.81 1.33 -3.37
N ARG A 197 2.62 2.23 -2.81
CA ARG A 197 3.78 2.87 -3.46
C ARG A 197 5.14 2.33 -2.99
N ASN A 198 5.17 1.30 -2.15
CA ASN A 198 6.42 0.74 -1.64
C ASN A 198 7.12 -0.10 -2.72
N ILE A 199 8.12 0.48 -3.36
CA ILE A 199 8.95 -0.20 -4.36
C ILE A 199 10.08 -0.93 -3.65
N GLU A 200 10.19 -2.22 -3.89
CA GLU A 200 11.32 -3.04 -3.50
C GLU A 200 12.03 -3.60 -4.75
N VAL A 201 13.35 -3.66 -4.71
CA VAL A 201 14.15 -4.22 -5.79
C VAL A 201 14.93 -5.42 -5.27
N PHE A 202 14.59 -6.60 -5.77
CA PHE A 202 15.27 -7.85 -5.44
C PHE A 202 15.84 -8.48 -6.72
N ASP A 203 17.13 -8.76 -6.74
CA ASP A 203 17.81 -9.37 -7.90
C ASP A 203 17.42 -8.68 -9.23
N ASP A 204 17.53 -7.34 -9.27
CA ASP A 204 17.16 -6.48 -10.39
C ASP A 204 15.68 -6.59 -10.83
N THR A 205 14.83 -7.17 -9.98
CA THR A 205 13.39 -7.26 -10.21
C THR A 205 12.64 -6.29 -9.31
N VAL A 206 11.87 -5.39 -9.92
CA VAL A 206 10.98 -4.47 -9.23
C VAL A 206 9.75 -5.22 -8.72
N ARG A 207 9.36 -4.96 -7.48
CA ARG A 207 8.16 -5.52 -6.83
C ARG A 207 7.46 -4.47 -5.99
N ILE A 208 6.15 -4.65 -5.80
CA ILE A 208 5.32 -3.85 -4.89
C ILE A 208 4.63 -4.82 -3.90
N PRO A 209 5.37 -5.36 -2.93
CA PRO A 209 4.88 -6.45 -2.08
C PRO A 209 3.72 -6.06 -1.19
N MET A 210 3.58 -4.77 -0.87
CA MET A 210 2.53 -4.24 0.01
C MET A 210 1.40 -3.53 -0.74
N ARG A 211 1.20 -3.79 -2.06
CA ARG A 211 0.16 -3.14 -2.89
C ARG A 211 -1.24 -3.21 -2.28
N TYR A 212 -1.59 -4.31 -1.64
CA TYR A 212 -2.87 -4.53 -0.98
C TYR A 212 -2.76 -4.60 0.55
N ALA A 213 -1.64 -4.13 1.11
CA ALA A 213 -1.46 -4.12 2.56
C ALA A 213 -2.44 -3.16 3.24
N MET A 214 -2.69 -3.42 4.50
CA MET A 214 -3.63 -2.69 5.33
C MET A 214 -3.11 -2.60 6.76
N ASP A 215 -3.24 -1.43 7.36
CA ASP A 215 -2.97 -1.21 8.78
C ASP A 215 -4.28 -1.09 9.55
N PHE A 216 -4.39 -1.82 10.65
CA PHE A 216 -5.52 -1.73 11.56
C PHE A 216 -5.13 -1.02 12.85
N LEU A 217 -5.62 0.21 13.00
CA LEU A 217 -5.55 0.99 14.22
C LEU A 217 -6.89 0.87 14.96
N ARG A 218 -6.94 1.09 16.27
CA ARG A 218 -8.20 1.07 17.01
C ARG A 218 -8.53 2.43 17.61
N LYS A 219 -9.76 2.89 17.42
CA LYS A 219 -10.29 4.11 18.06
C LYS A 219 -11.00 3.78 19.36
N GLY A 220 -10.83 4.65 20.33
CA GLY A 220 -11.62 4.62 21.56
C GLY A 220 -13.03 5.20 21.37
N PRO A 221 -13.86 5.16 22.41
CA PRO A 221 -15.24 5.64 22.36
C PRO A 221 -15.38 7.13 22.00
N ASN A 222 -14.33 7.91 22.21
CA ASN A 222 -14.29 9.34 21.90
C ASN A 222 -13.64 9.64 20.55
N GLY A 223 -13.27 8.61 19.76
CA GLY A 223 -12.58 8.72 18.48
C GLY A 223 -11.07 8.96 18.60
N ASP A 224 -10.50 8.92 19.80
CA ASP A 224 -9.08 8.97 20.08
C ASP A 224 -8.39 7.61 19.81
N PHE A 225 -7.07 7.63 19.61
CA PHE A 225 -6.27 6.40 19.44
C PHE A 225 -5.63 5.92 20.74
N PHE A 226 -5.56 6.78 21.75
CA PHE A 226 -4.94 6.49 23.05
C PHE A 226 -5.58 7.26 24.19
N VAL A 227 -5.35 6.80 25.42
CA VAL A 227 -5.77 7.50 26.64
C VAL A 227 -4.55 7.70 27.54
N GLY A 228 -4.23 8.95 27.88
CA GLY A 228 -3.09 9.27 28.74
C GLY A 228 -1.85 9.70 27.98
N ASP A 229 -0.72 9.04 28.21
CA ASP A 229 0.57 9.38 27.59
C ASP A 229 0.66 8.74 26.20
N GLU A 230 0.66 9.56 25.14
CA GLU A 230 0.80 9.11 23.76
C GLU A 230 2.09 8.33 23.51
N SER A 231 3.15 8.61 24.26
CA SER A 231 4.45 7.92 24.12
C SER A 231 4.49 6.53 24.76
N ASP A 232 3.44 6.13 25.46
CA ASP A 232 3.29 4.78 26.03
C ASP A 232 2.48 3.88 25.10
N ASN A 233 3.08 2.78 24.62
CA ASN A 233 2.40 1.80 23.81
C ASN A 233 1.12 1.30 24.49
N ALA A 234 1.14 1.07 25.80
CA ALA A 234 -0.01 0.56 26.56
C ALA A 234 -1.17 1.55 26.69
N ALA A 235 -0.95 2.84 26.39
CA ALA A 235 -2.01 3.83 26.34
C ALA A 235 -2.89 3.73 25.08
N HIS A 236 -2.40 3.10 24.02
CA HIS A 236 -3.09 2.97 22.73
C HIS A 236 -4.14 1.86 22.74
N HIS A 237 -5.32 2.13 22.17
CA HIS A 237 -6.45 1.19 22.16
C HIS A 237 -6.18 -0.09 21.36
N ALA A 238 -5.32 -0.06 20.34
CA ALA A 238 -4.94 -1.24 19.56
C ALA A 238 -3.96 -2.15 20.30
N TYR A 239 -3.18 -1.59 21.25
CA TYR A 239 -2.08 -2.31 21.90
C TYR A 239 -2.58 -3.51 22.73
N GLY A 240 -1.96 -4.66 22.51
CA GLY A 240 -2.28 -5.89 23.27
C GLY A 240 -3.51 -6.64 22.78
N GLU A 241 -4.23 -6.15 21.77
CA GLU A 241 -5.35 -6.87 21.16
C GLU A 241 -4.87 -8.17 20.51
N GLU A 242 -5.71 -9.21 20.54
CA GLU A 242 -5.38 -10.51 19.97
C GLU A 242 -5.41 -10.52 18.46
N ILE A 243 -4.38 -11.08 17.85
CA ILE A 243 -4.25 -11.28 16.40
C ILE A 243 -4.64 -12.71 16.08
N LEU A 244 -5.48 -12.92 15.08
CA LEU A 244 -6.08 -14.19 14.74
C LEU A 244 -5.59 -14.73 13.41
N ALA A 245 -5.44 -16.03 13.30
CA ALA A 245 -5.28 -16.72 12.03
C ALA A 245 -6.53 -16.52 11.16
N VAL A 246 -6.36 -15.94 9.98
CA VAL A 246 -7.47 -15.64 9.04
C VAL A 246 -7.92 -16.86 8.25
N ALA A 247 -7.16 -17.94 8.29
CA ALA A 247 -7.44 -19.21 7.61
C ALA A 247 -6.77 -20.36 8.36
N ASP A 248 -7.14 -21.59 8.03
CA ASP A 248 -6.37 -22.78 8.37
C ASP A 248 -5.03 -22.73 7.63
N GLY A 249 -3.94 -23.13 8.26
CA GLY A 249 -2.63 -23.11 7.60
C GLY A 249 -1.48 -23.57 8.47
N THR A 250 -0.27 -23.37 7.97
CA THR A 250 0.98 -23.72 8.66
C THR A 250 1.81 -22.45 8.88
N ILE A 251 2.38 -22.29 10.06
CA ILE A 251 3.26 -21.15 10.34
C ILE A 251 4.56 -21.32 9.55
N ALA A 252 4.73 -20.51 8.52
CA ALA A 252 5.93 -20.49 7.67
C ALA A 252 7.09 -19.71 8.32
N MET A 253 6.78 -18.65 9.07
CA MET A 253 7.74 -17.83 9.81
C MET A 253 7.14 -17.32 11.11
N ALA A 254 7.99 -17.20 12.12
CA ALA A 254 7.71 -16.56 13.41
C ALA A 254 9.00 -15.87 13.89
N ILE A 255 9.00 -14.54 13.89
CA ILE A 255 10.10 -13.71 14.42
C ILE A 255 9.63 -13.09 15.72
N ASP A 256 10.44 -13.23 16.76
CA ASP A 256 10.14 -12.73 18.09
C ASP A 256 11.40 -12.14 18.76
N GLY A 257 11.20 -11.28 19.74
CA GLY A 257 12.28 -10.67 20.53
C GLY A 257 12.80 -9.34 19.98
N VAL A 258 12.20 -8.79 18.92
CA VAL A 258 12.50 -7.41 18.44
C VAL A 258 11.89 -6.42 19.42
N PRO A 259 12.68 -5.48 20.00
CA PRO A 259 12.15 -4.46 20.90
C PRO A 259 11.09 -3.57 20.24
N GLU A 260 10.17 -3.07 21.05
CA GLU A 260 9.18 -2.10 20.59
C GLU A 260 9.77 -0.68 20.48
N ASN A 261 9.18 0.09 19.59
CA ASN A 261 9.44 1.50 19.44
C ASN A 261 8.63 2.31 20.48
N VAL A 262 9.02 3.56 20.67
CA VAL A 262 8.21 4.55 21.39
C VAL A 262 7.25 5.19 20.40
N PRO A 263 5.92 5.19 20.67
CA PRO A 263 4.95 5.82 19.79
C PRO A 263 5.30 7.27 19.43
N GLY A 264 5.05 7.65 18.19
CA GLY A 264 5.42 8.97 17.65
C GLY A 264 6.90 9.12 17.28
N SER A 265 7.76 8.16 17.67
CA SER A 265 9.16 8.14 17.25
C SER A 265 9.30 7.43 15.90
N ARG A 266 10.11 8.00 15.00
CA ARG A 266 10.48 7.26 13.80
C ARG A 266 11.52 6.20 14.16
N PRO A 267 11.33 4.93 13.74
CA PRO A 267 12.40 3.96 13.80
C PRO A 267 13.61 4.47 13.02
N PRO A 268 14.84 4.04 13.38
CA PRO A 268 16.04 4.39 12.62
C PRO A 268 15.83 4.07 11.13
N SER A 269 16.06 5.05 10.24
CA SER A 269 15.89 4.85 8.81
C SER A 269 17.26 4.76 8.11
N PRO A 270 17.48 3.80 7.20
CA PRO A 270 16.54 2.72 6.82
C PRO A 270 16.49 1.61 7.88
N VAL A 271 15.29 1.09 8.14
CA VAL A 271 15.14 -0.14 8.93
C VAL A 271 15.69 -1.30 8.09
N PRO A 272 16.63 -2.12 8.60
CA PRO A 272 17.10 -3.31 7.89
C PRO A 272 15.93 -4.18 7.43
N LEU A 273 16.03 -4.76 6.24
CA LEU A 273 14.92 -5.48 5.60
C LEU A 273 14.39 -6.62 6.48
N ASP A 274 15.29 -7.36 7.11
CA ASP A 274 15.02 -8.46 8.03
C ASP A 274 14.39 -8.01 9.38
N MET A 275 14.40 -6.72 9.67
CA MET A 275 13.81 -6.14 10.88
C MET A 275 12.53 -5.33 10.60
N ARG A 276 12.14 -5.13 9.35
CA ARG A 276 11.01 -4.26 9.00
C ARG A 276 9.70 -4.76 9.58
N CYS A 277 9.43 -6.07 9.54
CA CYS A 277 8.20 -6.62 10.12
C CYS A 277 8.19 -6.59 11.67
N GLY A 278 9.33 -6.35 12.33
CA GLY A 278 9.44 -6.46 13.78
C GLY A 278 9.20 -7.88 14.26
N ASN A 279 8.45 -8.05 15.36
CA ASN A 279 7.93 -9.36 15.72
C ASN A 279 6.77 -9.67 14.76
N CYS A 280 6.83 -10.80 14.08
CA CYS A 280 5.83 -11.10 13.06
C CYS A 280 5.59 -12.60 12.89
N VAL A 281 4.42 -12.92 12.34
CA VAL A 281 4.02 -14.25 11.94
C VAL A 281 3.68 -14.23 10.46
N ILE A 282 4.16 -15.23 9.70
CA ILE A 282 3.74 -15.49 8.33
C ILE A 282 3.06 -16.84 8.29
N LEU A 283 1.81 -16.85 7.85
CA LEU A 283 0.94 -18.03 7.75
C LEU A 283 0.87 -18.46 6.29
N ASP A 284 1.33 -19.68 5.99
CA ASP A 284 1.11 -20.36 4.72
C ASP A 284 -0.30 -20.96 4.72
N ILE A 285 -1.16 -20.44 3.85
CA ILE A 285 -2.55 -20.89 3.67
C ILE A 285 -2.74 -21.81 2.46
N GLY A 286 -1.63 -22.29 1.86
CA GLY A 286 -1.61 -23.12 0.67
C GLY A 286 -1.63 -22.34 -0.64
N ASP A 287 -1.43 -23.05 -1.76
CA ASP A 287 -1.42 -22.51 -3.13
C ASP A 287 -0.47 -21.32 -3.31
N ASP A 288 0.73 -21.38 -2.71
CA ASP A 288 1.73 -20.30 -2.68
C ASP A 288 1.19 -18.95 -2.15
N ARG A 289 0.25 -19.00 -1.19
CA ARG A 289 -0.36 -17.82 -0.58
C ARG A 289 0.08 -17.70 0.88
N PHE A 290 0.63 -16.54 1.22
CA PHE A 290 1.20 -16.25 2.53
C PHE A 290 0.58 -15.01 3.12
N VAL A 291 0.16 -15.09 4.38
CA VAL A 291 -0.44 -13.97 5.12
C VAL A 291 0.55 -13.48 6.15
N THR A 292 0.92 -12.20 6.08
CA THR A 292 1.83 -11.55 7.02
C THR A 292 1.07 -10.74 8.06
N TYR A 293 1.43 -10.97 9.33
CA TYR A 293 0.99 -10.21 10.50
C TYR A 293 2.23 -9.59 11.14
N ALA A 294 2.35 -8.28 11.17
CA ALA A 294 3.56 -7.61 11.59
C ALA A 294 3.36 -6.65 12.78
N HIS A 295 4.48 -6.22 13.35
CA HIS A 295 4.61 -5.27 14.45
C HIS A 295 4.10 -5.75 15.81
N LEU A 296 4.13 -7.08 16.06
CA LEU A 296 3.62 -7.70 17.28
C LEU A 296 4.45 -7.30 18.52
N ILE A 297 3.82 -7.47 19.70
CA ILE A 297 4.50 -7.33 21.00
C ILE A 297 5.57 -8.43 21.14
N PRO A 298 6.81 -8.12 21.60
CA PRO A 298 7.81 -9.14 21.88
C PRO A 298 7.34 -10.12 22.99
N ALA A 299 7.64 -11.39 22.78
CA ALA A 299 7.20 -12.50 23.65
C ALA A 299 5.67 -12.71 23.74
N SER A 300 4.89 -12.15 22.79
CA SER A 300 3.46 -12.38 22.71
C SER A 300 3.06 -13.49 21.74
N LEU A 301 3.99 -13.99 20.93
CA LEU A 301 3.72 -15.03 19.95
C LEU A 301 3.29 -16.33 20.68
N THR A 302 2.16 -16.91 20.22
CA THR A 302 1.61 -18.17 20.76
C THR A 302 1.96 -19.37 19.88
N VAL A 303 2.61 -19.12 18.74
CA VAL A 303 2.90 -20.11 17.70
C VAL A 303 4.39 -20.12 17.32
N ARG A 304 4.83 -21.20 16.67
CA ARG A 304 6.19 -21.41 16.17
C ARG A 304 6.16 -21.90 14.73
N VAL A 305 7.26 -21.73 14.02
CA VAL A 305 7.44 -22.28 12.68
C VAL A 305 7.11 -23.76 12.64
N GLY A 306 6.26 -24.16 11.69
CA GLY A 306 5.77 -25.51 11.48
C GLY A 306 4.49 -25.85 12.25
N ASP A 307 4.01 -25.01 13.16
CA ASP A 307 2.73 -25.24 13.84
C ASP A 307 1.57 -25.15 12.84
N GLN A 308 0.59 -26.04 13.00
CA GLN A 308 -0.67 -25.99 12.26
C GLN A 308 -1.71 -25.22 13.07
N VAL A 309 -2.32 -24.23 12.47
CA VAL A 309 -3.35 -23.40 13.09
C VAL A 309 -4.67 -23.51 12.35
N LYS A 310 -5.73 -23.21 13.07
CA LYS A 310 -7.09 -23.09 12.54
C LYS A 310 -7.49 -21.63 12.47
N LYS A 311 -8.37 -21.30 11.53
CA LYS A 311 -8.98 -19.97 11.47
C LYS A 311 -9.55 -19.60 12.84
N GLY A 312 -9.16 -18.41 13.34
CA GLY A 312 -9.54 -17.87 14.64
C GLY A 312 -8.62 -18.23 15.81
N ASP A 313 -7.59 -19.07 15.59
CA ASP A 313 -6.55 -19.29 16.60
C ASP A 313 -5.75 -18.01 16.85
N VAL A 314 -5.39 -17.74 18.10
CA VAL A 314 -4.58 -16.58 18.46
C VAL A 314 -3.14 -16.82 18.07
N LEU A 315 -2.55 -15.89 17.32
CA LEU A 315 -1.15 -15.93 16.85
C LEU A 315 -0.21 -15.11 17.74
N GLY A 316 -0.69 -14.01 18.31
CA GLY A 316 0.07 -13.06 19.10
C GLY A 316 -0.77 -11.83 19.43
N ARG A 317 -0.10 -10.72 19.76
CA ARG A 317 -0.77 -9.47 20.16
C ARG A 317 -0.23 -8.27 19.41
N VAL A 318 -1.13 -7.34 19.09
CA VAL A 318 -0.81 -6.05 18.44
C VAL A 318 0.17 -5.26 19.28
N GLY A 319 1.29 -4.85 18.68
CA GLY A 319 2.36 -4.08 19.29
C GLY A 319 2.87 -2.96 18.40
N ASN A 320 4.15 -2.57 18.59
CA ASN A 320 4.81 -1.45 17.91
C ASN A 320 6.29 -1.75 17.62
N SER A 321 6.60 -2.93 17.11
CA SER A 321 7.99 -3.33 16.82
C SER A 321 8.33 -3.18 15.33
N GLY A 322 9.62 -3.08 14.99
CA GLY A 322 10.08 -2.99 13.60
C GLY A 322 9.85 -1.62 12.94
N ALA A 323 9.42 -1.60 11.67
CA ALA A 323 9.16 -0.36 10.92
C ALA A 323 7.79 0.23 11.26
N SER A 324 7.53 0.49 12.53
CA SER A 324 6.28 0.99 13.07
C SER A 324 6.50 2.24 13.91
N SER A 325 5.58 3.19 13.87
CA SER A 325 5.61 4.44 14.65
C SER A 325 4.54 4.52 15.74
N GLY A 326 3.67 3.52 15.84
CA GLY A 326 2.62 3.43 16.85
C GLY A 326 1.90 2.08 16.78
N PRO A 327 1.20 1.66 17.86
CA PRO A 327 0.54 0.36 17.91
C PRO A 327 -0.52 0.17 16.84
N HIS A 328 -0.33 -0.82 15.96
CA HIS A 328 -1.25 -1.25 14.92
C HIS A 328 -0.94 -2.67 14.47
N LEU A 329 -1.87 -3.32 13.79
CA LEU A 329 -1.61 -4.53 13.04
C LEU A 329 -1.37 -4.16 11.57
N HIS A 330 -0.15 -4.40 11.06
CA HIS A 330 0.09 -4.43 9.62
C HIS A 330 -0.24 -5.82 9.07
N PHE A 331 -1.01 -5.84 7.98
CA PHE A 331 -1.55 -7.06 7.39
C PHE A 331 -1.45 -7.02 5.87
N HIS A 332 -0.91 -8.07 5.25
CA HIS A 332 -0.95 -8.23 3.80
C HIS A 332 -0.91 -9.71 3.38
N VAL A 333 -1.25 -9.94 2.10
CA VAL A 333 -1.17 -11.25 1.46
C VAL A 333 -0.20 -11.16 0.28
N SER A 334 0.70 -12.13 0.20
CA SER A 334 1.67 -12.24 -0.90
C SER A 334 1.68 -13.64 -1.51
N GLN A 335 2.09 -13.70 -2.77
CA GLN A 335 2.40 -14.95 -3.46
C GLN A 335 3.90 -15.14 -3.42
N ILE A 336 4.34 -16.38 -3.18
CA ILE A 336 5.74 -16.75 -3.07
C ILE A 336 6.42 -16.09 -1.85
N PHE A 337 6.91 -16.90 -0.97
CA PHE A 337 7.65 -16.49 0.21
C PHE A 337 9.04 -17.12 0.18
N ASP A 338 10.08 -16.29 0.12
CA ASP A 338 11.45 -16.76 0.29
C ASP A 338 11.86 -16.65 1.76
N THR A 339 12.00 -17.81 2.41
CA THR A 339 12.41 -17.89 3.82
C THR A 339 13.83 -17.37 4.09
N GLN A 340 14.64 -17.18 3.06
CA GLN A 340 16.01 -16.66 3.20
C GLN A 340 16.03 -15.13 3.31
N ASN A 341 14.97 -14.46 2.83
CA ASN A 341 14.76 -13.02 2.97
C ASN A 341 13.61 -12.78 3.94
N ALA A 342 13.88 -12.86 5.21
CA ALA A 342 12.94 -12.89 6.34
C ALA A 342 12.03 -11.65 6.52
N SER A 343 11.79 -10.88 5.47
CA SER A 343 10.97 -9.65 5.56
C SER A 343 9.48 -9.87 5.26
N GLY A 344 9.12 -11.00 4.62
CA GLY A 344 7.79 -11.17 4.03
C GLY A 344 7.50 -10.23 2.85
N LEU A 345 8.50 -9.42 2.44
CA LEU A 345 8.35 -8.35 1.44
C LEU A 345 8.89 -8.72 0.06
N ASN A 346 9.23 -9.97 -0.19
CA ASN A 346 9.85 -10.42 -1.44
C ASN A 346 8.90 -11.11 -2.42
N GLY A 347 7.63 -11.26 -2.05
CA GLY A 347 6.58 -11.83 -2.89
C GLY A 347 5.81 -10.78 -3.70
N SER A 348 5.08 -11.23 -4.72
CA SER A 348 4.07 -10.41 -5.39
C SER A 348 2.84 -10.25 -4.50
N ALA A 349 2.32 -9.04 -4.39
CA ALA A 349 1.11 -8.79 -3.63
C ALA A 349 -0.11 -9.48 -4.25
N LEU A 350 -0.93 -10.10 -3.43
CA LEU A 350 -2.19 -10.70 -3.84
C LEU A 350 -3.38 -9.90 -3.31
N PRO A 351 -4.39 -9.63 -4.14
CA PRO A 351 -5.65 -9.11 -3.66
C PRO A 351 -6.37 -10.16 -2.80
N PHE A 352 -7.00 -9.71 -1.74
CA PHE A 352 -7.80 -10.54 -0.85
C PHE A 352 -9.10 -9.83 -0.50
N VAL A 353 -10.03 -10.58 0.08
CA VAL A 353 -11.28 -10.05 0.64
C VAL A 353 -11.55 -10.74 1.97
N PHE A 354 -12.19 -10.01 2.89
CA PHE A 354 -12.69 -10.62 4.13
C PHE A 354 -14.05 -11.29 3.90
N GLU A 355 -14.31 -12.37 4.60
CA GLU A 355 -15.61 -13.05 4.59
C GLU A 355 -16.74 -12.06 4.92
N SER A 356 -16.55 -11.27 5.97
CA SER A 356 -17.46 -10.20 6.35
C SER A 356 -16.82 -9.22 7.34
N PHE A 357 -17.31 -7.98 7.32
CA PHE A 357 -17.08 -6.96 8.35
C PHE A 357 -18.29 -6.00 8.38
N GLU A 358 -18.45 -5.30 9.49
CA GLU A 358 -19.46 -4.25 9.62
C GLU A 358 -18.80 -2.88 9.40
N LEU A 359 -19.43 -2.02 8.61
CA LEU A 359 -19.08 -0.60 8.54
C LEU A 359 -19.72 0.13 9.74
N LEU A 360 -18.95 0.99 10.37
CA LEU A 360 -19.39 1.79 11.51
C LEU A 360 -19.44 3.27 11.12
N ASP A 361 -20.38 4.01 11.72
CA ASP A 361 -20.38 5.47 11.69
C ASP A 361 -19.34 6.05 12.68
N ASP A 362 -19.17 7.38 12.68
CA ASP A 362 -18.25 8.08 13.59
C ASP A 362 -18.56 7.88 15.08
N LYS A 363 -19.73 7.31 15.41
CA LYS A 363 -20.16 6.99 16.77
C LYS A 363 -19.96 5.52 17.14
N GLY A 364 -19.40 4.73 16.20
CA GLY A 364 -19.19 3.30 16.37
C GLY A 364 -20.47 2.46 16.21
N SER A 365 -21.54 3.02 15.62
CA SER A 365 -22.76 2.25 15.34
C SER A 365 -22.66 1.57 13.98
N SER A 366 -23.05 0.29 13.91
CA SER A 366 -23.10 -0.45 12.65
C SER A 366 -24.08 0.20 11.66
N THR A 367 -23.60 0.49 10.46
CA THR A 367 -24.37 1.10 9.38
C THR A 367 -24.68 0.12 8.26
N ASP A 368 -23.79 -0.82 8.01
CA ASP A 368 -23.94 -1.82 6.96
C ASP A 368 -23.00 -3.01 7.17
N VAL A 369 -23.33 -4.17 6.60
CA VAL A 369 -22.51 -5.38 6.60
C VAL A 369 -21.98 -5.60 5.19
N ARG A 370 -20.66 -5.72 5.07
CA ARG A 370 -19.98 -6.06 3.83
C ARG A 370 -19.50 -7.50 3.86
N THR A 371 -19.63 -8.18 2.75
CA THR A 371 -19.16 -9.54 2.55
C THR A 371 -18.31 -9.63 1.27
N LEU A 372 -17.28 -10.47 1.30
CA LEU A 372 -16.36 -10.66 0.17
C LEU A 372 -15.82 -9.33 -0.37
N ALA A 373 -15.38 -8.48 0.53
CA ALA A 373 -14.85 -7.15 0.23
C ALA A 373 -13.70 -6.80 1.17
N ILE A 374 -12.96 -5.74 0.85
CA ILE A 374 -12.04 -5.08 1.76
C ILE A 374 -12.57 -3.70 2.17
N PRO A 375 -12.31 -3.24 3.40
CA PRO A 375 -12.61 -1.87 3.78
C PRO A 375 -11.68 -0.91 3.02
N MET A 376 -12.20 0.25 2.65
CA MET A 376 -11.39 1.32 2.07
C MET A 376 -10.66 2.11 3.17
N ASN A 377 -9.70 2.94 2.73
CA ASN A 377 -8.94 3.78 3.64
C ASN A 377 -9.86 4.67 4.50
N ASP A 378 -9.49 4.82 5.77
CA ASP A 378 -10.25 5.54 6.79
C ASP A 378 -11.63 4.94 7.15
N ALA A 379 -11.99 3.76 6.63
CA ALA A 379 -13.20 3.08 7.07
C ALA A 379 -13.09 2.61 8.53
N LEU A 380 -14.09 2.97 9.33
CA LEU A 380 -14.25 2.44 10.68
C LEU A 380 -15.09 1.16 10.61
N ILE A 381 -14.55 0.07 11.14
CA ILE A 381 -15.15 -1.27 10.99
C ILE A 381 -15.21 -2.04 12.30
N ALA A 382 -16.05 -3.08 12.30
CA ALA A 382 -16.04 -4.15 13.29
C ALA A 382 -15.89 -5.51 12.63
N PHE A 383 -15.10 -6.37 13.28
CA PHE A 383 -15.05 -7.79 12.95
C PHE A 383 -15.87 -8.60 13.95
N PRO A 384 -16.51 -9.70 13.52
CA PRO A 384 -17.31 -10.57 14.37
C PRO A 384 -16.53 -11.24 15.51
#